data_ca7f502f72cd9c56a6cb7791b60ec5f6
#
_entry.id   ca7f502f72cd9c56a6cb7791b60ec5f6
#
_cell.length_a   1.000
_cell.length_b   1.000
_cell.length_c   1.000
_cell.angle_alpha   90.00
_cell.angle_beta   90.00
_cell.angle_gamma   90.00
#
_symmetry.space_group_name_H-M   'P 1'
#
loop_
_entity.id
_entity.type
_entity.pdbx_description
1 polymer ?
#
loop_
_entity_poly.entity_id
_entity_poly.type
_entity_poly.pdbx_seq_one_letter_code
_entity_poly.pdbx_strand_id
1 'polypeptide(L)'
;MTPQRILVLGASGYIGQHLIPKLVEEGHSVRAAARRIDWLREQAWPRVECQYVDLHKPETLPAAVADIDVVYYLVHGMGDSHDFVTGEINAAKNTCEALRDSGVKQII
;
A
#
# COMPACT_ATOMS: atom_id res chain seq x y z
N MET A 1 -14.55 15.57 9.57
CA MET A 1 -14.12 14.47 8.68
C MET A 1 -14.09 13.16 9.47
N THR A 2 -14.66 12.11 8.91
CA THR A 2 -14.67 10.81 9.56
C THR A 2 -13.32 10.12 9.38
N PRO A 3 -12.64 9.71 10.47
CA PRO A 3 -11.41 8.96 10.34
C PRO A 3 -11.61 7.65 9.58
N GLN A 4 -10.65 7.31 8.74
CA GLN A 4 -10.69 6.09 7.95
C GLN A 4 -9.43 5.25 8.19
N ARG A 5 -9.52 3.99 7.85
CA ARG A 5 -8.39 3.08 7.88
C ARG A 5 -7.82 3.02 6.46
N ILE A 6 -6.59 3.48 6.32
CA ILE A 6 -5.99 3.72 5.01
C ILE A 6 -4.76 2.84 4.84
N LEU A 7 -4.72 2.11 3.73
CA LEU A 7 -3.54 1.35 3.32
C LEU A 7 -2.81 2.15 2.25
N VAL A 8 -1.51 2.34 2.43
CA VAL A 8 -0.65 2.96 1.43
C VAL A 8 0.26 1.88 0.85
N LEU A 9 -0.03 1.46 -0.37
CA LEU A 9 0.82 0.53 -1.11
C LEU A 9 1.91 1.32 -1.83
N GLY A 10 3.14 0.86 -1.72
CA GLY A 10 4.28 1.61 -2.25
C GLY A 10 4.75 2.71 -1.31
N ALA A 11 4.60 2.48 -0.01
CA ALA A 11 4.87 3.48 1.02
C ALA A 11 6.32 3.95 1.06
N SER A 12 7.25 3.15 0.54
CA SER A 12 8.68 3.52 0.52
C SER A 12 9.04 4.49 -0.60
N GLY A 13 8.11 4.78 -1.51
CA GLY A 13 8.35 5.74 -2.59
C GLY A 13 8.26 7.18 -2.11
N TYR A 14 8.64 8.10 -3.00
CA TYR A 14 8.67 9.53 -2.68
C TYR A 14 7.29 10.04 -2.23
N ILE A 15 6.25 9.71 -2.98
CA ILE A 15 4.90 10.18 -2.66
C ILE A 15 4.42 9.59 -1.33
N GLY A 16 4.68 8.30 -1.11
CA GLY A 16 4.27 7.65 0.13
C GLY A 16 4.88 8.30 1.36
N GLN A 17 6.17 8.63 1.30
CA GLN A 17 6.86 9.27 2.40
C GLN A 17 6.25 10.61 2.79
N HIS A 18 5.74 11.35 1.82
CA HIS A 18 5.13 12.65 2.07
C HIS A 18 3.65 12.53 2.44
N LEU A 19 2.97 11.53 1.91
CA LEU A 19 1.54 11.34 2.15
C LEU A 19 1.25 10.82 3.56
N ILE A 20 2.06 9.86 4.03
CA ILE A 20 1.78 9.20 5.30
C ILE A 20 1.68 10.15 6.49
N PRO A 21 2.64 11.07 6.70
CA PRO A 21 2.51 12.01 7.82
C PRO A 21 1.26 12.87 7.74
N LYS A 22 0.85 13.26 6.54
CA LYS A 22 -0.34 14.07 6.36
C LYS A 22 -1.61 13.31 6.74
N LEU A 23 -1.70 12.04 6.35
CA LEU A 23 -2.86 11.21 6.68
C LEU A 23 -2.96 11.00 8.19
N VAL A 24 -1.84 10.80 8.86
CA VAL A 24 -1.80 10.67 10.32
C VAL A 24 -2.24 11.97 10.98
N GLU A 25 -1.76 13.10 10.48
CA GLU A 25 -2.11 14.42 11.01
C GLU A 25 -3.61 14.67 10.88
N GLU A 26 -4.25 14.18 9.83
CA GLU A 26 -5.68 14.33 9.64
C GLU A 26 -6.52 13.36 10.47
N GLY A 27 -5.88 12.51 11.26
CA GLY A 27 -6.57 11.63 12.20
C GLY A 27 -6.90 10.25 11.68
N HIS A 28 -6.40 9.89 10.50
CA HIS A 28 -6.64 8.56 9.94
C HIS A 28 -5.72 7.51 10.56
N SER A 29 -6.18 6.25 10.53
CA SER A 29 -5.34 5.11 10.88
C SER A 29 -4.63 4.66 9.61
N VAL A 30 -3.30 4.61 9.62
CA VAL A 30 -2.52 4.35 8.42
C VAL A 30 -1.75 3.04 8.55
N ARG A 31 -1.84 2.22 7.50
CA ARG A 31 -1.00 1.04 7.33
C ARG A 31 -0.11 1.28 6.13
N ALA A 32 1.20 1.32 6.36
CA ALA A 32 2.19 1.51 5.31
C ALA A 32 2.69 0.16 4.83
N ALA A 33 2.67 -0.09 3.54
CA ALA A 33 3.03 -1.38 2.99
C ALA A 33 4.05 -1.24 1.86
N ALA A 34 5.08 -2.07 1.91
CA ALA A 34 6.10 -2.15 0.88
C ALA A 34 6.91 -3.42 1.06
N ARG A 35 7.77 -3.74 0.08
CA ARG A 35 8.68 -4.87 0.20
C ARG A 35 9.79 -4.60 1.22
N ARG A 36 10.21 -3.35 1.33
CA ARG A 36 11.31 -2.95 2.22
C ARG A 36 10.78 -2.64 3.60
N ILE A 37 10.32 -3.68 4.29
CA ILE A 37 9.67 -3.51 5.59
C ILE A 37 10.62 -2.91 6.64
N ASP A 38 11.90 -3.25 6.62
CA ASP A 38 12.86 -2.69 7.57
C ASP A 38 13.01 -1.19 7.38
N TRP A 39 13.05 -0.74 6.13
CA TRP A 39 13.12 0.68 5.82
C TRP A 39 11.88 1.41 6.35
N LEU A 40 10.70 0.82 6.20
CA LEU A 40 9.46 1.43 6.70
C LEU A 40 9.51 1.61 8.21
N ARG A 41 9.98 0.60 8.91
CA ARG A 41 10.09 0.64 10.38
C ARG A 41 11.07 1.70 10.85
N GLU A 42 12.14 1.91 10.10
CA GLU A 42 13.15 2.92 10.43
C GLU A 42 12.63 4.34 10.39
N GLN A 43 11.55 4.59 9.63
CA GLN A 43 10.97 5.92 9.57
C GLN A 43 10.29 6.31 10.88
N ALA A 44 9.94 5.34 11.70
CA ALA A 44 9.35 5.55 13.03
C ALA A 44 8.16 6.51 13.02
N TRP A 45 7.32 6.43 11.99
CA TRP A 45 6.11 7.25 11.92
C TRP A 45 5.18 6.90 13.08
N PRO A 46 4.74 7.90 13.87
CA PRO A 46 3.84 7.61 15.00
C PRO A 46 2.49 7.10 14.50
N ARG A 47 1.98 6.09 15.17
CA ARG A 47 0.65 5.52 14.91
C ARG A 47 0.49 4.94 13.51
N VAL A 48 1.58 4.54 12.88
CA VAL A 48 1.56 3.89 11.56
C VAL A 48 1.94 2.43 11.73
N GLU A 49 1.09 1.54 11.21
CA GLU A 49 1.39 0.12 11.15
C GLU A 49 2.21 -0.14 9.89
N CYS A 50 3.27 -0.92 10.01
CA CYS A 50 4.10 -1.28 8.85
C CYS A 50 3.83 -2.74 8.48
N GLN A 51 3.59 -2.99 7.19
CA GLN A 51 3.23 -4.31 6.68
C GLN A 51 4.11 -4.67 5.49
N TYR A 52 4.66 -5.87 5.49
CA TYR A 52 5.35 -6.39 4.32
C TYR A 52 4.34 -6.78 3.25
N VAL A 53 4.50 -6.22 2.05
CA VAL A 53 3.70 -6.57 0.89
C VAL A 53 4.59 -6.62 -0.35
N ASP A 54 4.45 -7.70 -1.11
CA ASP A 54 5.04 -7.81 -2.42
C ASP A 54 3.91 -8.16 -3.39
N LEU A 55 3.61 -7.27 -4.34
CA LEU A 55 2.48 -7.46 -5.25
C LEU A 55 2.67 -8.66 -6.18
N HIS A 56 3.89 -9.17 -6.32
CA HIS A 56 4.17 -10.39 -7.07
C HIS A 56 4.01 -11.65 -6.22
N LYS A 57 3.71 -11.47 -4.94
CA LYS A 57 3.39 -12.55 -4.01
C LYS A 57 1.98 -12.31 -3.47
N PRO A 58 0.96 -12.81 -4.19
CA PRO A 58 -0.43 -12.49 -3.83
C PRO A 58 -0.82 -12.90 -2.41
N GLU A 59 -0.14 -13.87 -1.84
CA GLU A 59 -0.40 -14.30 -0.46
C GLU A 59 -0.08 -13.23 0.58
N THR A 60 0.65 -12.18 0.22
CA THR A 60 0.95 -11.08 1.14
C THR A 60 -0.16 -10.04 1.21
N LEU A 61 -1.12 -10.10 0.29
CA LEU A 61 -2.14 -9.06 0.16
C LEU A 61 -3.35 -9.18 1.09
N PRO A 62 -3.88 -10.38 1.39
CA PRO A 62 -5.08 -10.46 2.23
C PRO A 62 -4.92 -9.78 3.60
N ALA A 63 -3.80 -9.99 4.27
CA ALA A 63 -3.55 -9.35 5.55
C ALA A 63 -3.43 -7.83 5.43
N ALA A 64 -2.85 -7.38 4.32
CA ALA A 64 -2.63 -5.95 4.09
C ALA A 64 -3.95 -5.20 3.89
N VAL A 65 -4.92 -5.81 3.22
CA VAL A 65 -6.20 -5.16 2.91
C VAL A 65 -7.28 -5.42 3.96
N ALA A 66 -6.99 -6.25 4.96
CA ALA A 66 -7.95 -6.57 6.01
C ALA A 66 -8.29 -5.33 6.82
N ASP A 67 -9.57 -5.07 7.02
CA ASP A 67 -10.07 -3.93 7.80
C ASP A 67 -9.65 -2.56 7.26
N ILE A 68 -9.45 -2.44 5.96
CA ILE A 68 -9.07 -1.19 5.31
C ILE A 68 -10.28 -0.60 4.57
N ASP A 69 -10.43 0.72 4.66
CA ASP A 69 -11.49 1.45 3.98
C ASP A 69 -11.03 2.03 2.65
N VAL A 70 -9.81 2.56 2.61
CA VAL A 70 -9.26 3.25 1.44
C VAL A 70 -7.85 2.75 1.15
N VAL A 71 -7.54 2.53 -0.13
CA VAL A 71 -6.21 2.15 -0.57
C VAL A 71 -5.63 3.23 -1.47
N TYR A 72 -4.43 3.70 -1.14
CA TYR A 72 -3.62 4.53 -2.03
C TYR A 72 -2.66 3.61 -2.77
N TYR A 73 -2.86 3.47 -4.07
CA TYR A 73 -2.03 2.61 -4.91
C TYR A 73 -0.93 3.45 -5.53
N LEU A 74 0.23 3.48 -4.88
CA LEU A 74 1.37 4.30 -5.30
C LEU A 74 2.48 3.45 -5.92
N VAL A 75 2.21 2.19 -6.15
CA VAL A 75 3.20 1.28 -6.72
C VAL A 75 3.33 1.51 -8.21
N HIS A 76 4.56 1.67 -8.65
CA HIS A 76 4.86 1.70 -10.08
C HIS A 76 6.19 1.01 -10.28
N GLY A 77 6.35 0.34 -11.39
CA GLY A 77 7.58 -0.35 -11.69
C GLY A 77 8.65 0.59 -12.20
N MET A 78 9.87 0.12 -12.13
CA MET A 78 11.03 0.83 -12.63
C MET A 78 11.69 -0.08 -13.64
N GLY A 79 11.54 0.23 -14.90
CA GLY A 79 12.15 -0.58 -15.94
C GLY A 79 11.66 -0.17 -17.30
N ASP A 80 12.44 -0.45 -18.29
CA ASP A 80 12.15 -0.09 -19.66
C ASP A 80 12.02 -1.33 -20.56
N SER A 81 11.89 -2.49 -19.95
CA SER A 81 11.79 -3.73 -20.70
C SER A 81 10.35 -4.17 -20.84
N HIS A 82 10.16 -5.09 -21.78
CA HIS A 82 8.95 -5.86 -21.98
C HIS A 82 8.47 -6.54 -20.68
N ASP A 83 9.40 -7.05 -19.87
CA ASP A 83 9.08 -7.69 -18.60
C ASP A 83 8.51 -6.71 -17.58
N PHE A 84 8.87 -5.45 -17.68
CA PHE A 84 8.33 -4.41 -16.85
C PHE A 84 6.81 -4.28 -17.04
N VAL A 85 6.34 -4.24 -18.29
CA VAL A 85 4.91 -4.10 -18.55
C VAL A 85 4.15 -5.32 -18.05
N THR A 86 4.66 -6.52 -18.29
CA THR A 86 4.04 -7.75 -17.81
C THR A 86 3.99 -7.76 -16.27
N GLY A 87 5.06 -7.33 -15.61
CA GLY A 87 5.10 -7.26 -14.17
C GLY A 87 4.09 -6.29 -13.60
N GLU A 88 3.91 -5.12 -14.23
CA GLU A 88 2.92 -4.13 -13.82
C GLU A 88 1.50 -4.67 -13.92
N ILE A 89 1.20 -5.39 -14.98
CA ILE A 89 -0.12 -6.00 -15.19
C ILE A 89 -0.39 -7.05 -14.13
N ASN A 90 0.58 -7.90 -13.83
CA ASN A 90 0.44 -8.96 -12.84
C ASN A 90 0.26 -8.38 -11.43
N ALA A 91 1.01 -7.35 -11.10
CA ALA A 91 0.90 -6.68 -9.82
C ALA A 91 -0.49 -6.07 -9.63
N ALA A 92 -0.99 -5.38 -10.64
CA ALA A 92 -2.32 -4.78 -10.61
C ALA A 92 -3.41 -5.84 -10.50
N LYS A 93 -3.25 -6.94 -11.23
CA LYS A 93 -4.22 -8.04 -11.21
C LYS A 93 -4.28 -8.69 -9.83
N ASN A 94 -3.12 -8.96 -9.22
CA ASN A 94 -3.07 -9.52 -7.87
C ASN A 94 -3.76 -8.60 -6.87
N THR A 95 -3.53 -7.30 -6.99
CA THR A 95 -4.15 -6.31 -6.13
C THR A 95 -5.66 -6.31 -6.29
N CYS A 96 -6.16 -6.31 -7.53
CA CYS A 96 -7.59 -6.33 -7.79
C CYS A 96 -8.26 -7.58 -7.22
N GLU A 97 -7.62 -8.73 -7.33
CA GLU A 97 -8.17 -9.96 -6.77
C GLU A 97 -8.26 -9.90 -5.25
N ALA A 98 -7.24 -9.34 -4.59
CA ALA A 98 -7.27 -9.19 -3.13
C ALA A 98 -8.37 -8.21 -2.69
N LEU A 99 -8.58 -7.15 -3.46
CA LEU A 99 -9.58 -6.14 -3.12
C LEU A 99 -11.02 -6.62 -3.34
N ARG A 100 -11.21 -7.57 -4.24
CA ARG A 100 -12.55 -8.08 -4.57
C ARG A 100 -13.29 -8.61 -3.33
N ASP A 101 -12.58 -9.31 -2.47
CA ASP A 101 -13.15 -9.93 -1.27
C ASP A 101 -12.91 -9.11 0.00
N SER A 102 -12.42 -7.89 -0.16
CA SER A 102 -12.12 -7.01 0.96
C SER A 102 -13.26 -6.04 1.23
N GLY A 103 -13.18 -5.33 2.35
CA GLY A 103 -14.12 -4.25 2.67
C GLY A 103 -13.69 -2.89 2.15
N VAL A 104 -12.70 -2.83 1.26
CA VAL A 104 -12.19 -1.57 0.73
C VAL A 104 -13.27 -0.88 -0.12
N LYS A 105 -13.49 0.39 0.15
CA LYS A 105 -14.53 1.18 -0.51
C LYS A 105 -13.99 2.10 -1.61
N GLN A 106 -12.71 2.41 -1.57
CA GLN A 106 -12.13 3.36 -2.51
C GLN A 106 -10.66 3.06 -2.75
N ILE A 107 -10.24 3.19 -4.01
CA ILE A 107 -8.83 3.10 -4.41
C ILE A 107 -8.46 4.43 -5.07
N ILE A 108 -7.33 4.96 -4.67
CA ILE A 108 -6.84 6.23 -5.22
C ILE A 108 -5.52 6.01 -5.95
#